data_17e3c93944ee57f31a5dbc5a426ac187
#
_entry.id   17e3c93944ee57f31a5dbc5a426ac187
#
_cell.length_a   1.000
_cell.length_b   1.000
_cell.length_c   1.000
_cell.angle_alpha   90.00
_cell.angle_beta   90.00
_cell.angle_gamma   90.00
#
_symmetry.space_group_name_H-M   'P 1'
#
loop_
_entity.id
_entity.type
_entity.pdbx_description
1 polymer ?
#
loop_
_entity_poly.entity_id
_entity_poly.type
_entity_poly.pdbx_seq_one_letter_code
_entity_poly.pdbx_strand_id
1 'polypeptide(L)'
;MISGRALNLSRRVEVLSQRTIREKLMCYFLQLAGHADSPSFSLPFTMVDLADYLSIDRSAMTRELGRMKKEHLIEIDKRRVHLFL
;
A
#
# COMPACT_ATOMS: atom_id res chain seq x y z
N MET A 1 19.44 6.21 -17.13
CA MET A 1 18.84 6.51 -17.02
C MET A 1 18.39 7.30 -16.11
N ILE A 2 18.09 7.93 -16.08
CA ILE A 2 17.66 8.79 -15.55
C ILE A 2 16.70 8.71 -14.58
N SER A 3 16.27 7.72 -14.41
CA SER A 3 15.24 7.53 -13.56
C SER A 3 15.55 7.79 -12.15
N GLY A 4 16.75 7.74 -11.78
CA GLY A 4 17.08 7.93 -10.37
C GLY A 4 16.55 9.19 -9.76
N ARG A 5 16.63 10.31 -10.49
CA ARG A 5 16.25 11.50 -9.88
C ARG A 5 14.78 11.69 -9.83
N ALA A 6 14.03 10.97 -10.59
CA ALA A 6 12.60 11.13 -10.61
C ALA A 6 11.91 10.26 -9.58
N LEU A 7 12.62 9.38 -8.91
CA LEU A 7 11.99 8.43 -8.04
C LEU A 7 11.13 9.02 -6.94
N ASN A 8 11.58 10.07 -6.31
CA ASN A 8 10.81 10.63 -5.21
C ASN A 8 9.48 11.21 -5.65
N LEU A 9 9.46 11.83 -6.81
CA LEU A 9 8.22 12.38 -7.32
C LEU A 9 7.34 11.31 -7.91
N SER A 10 7.92 10.29 -8.48
CA SER A 10 7.15 9.31 -9.20
C SER A 10 6.59 8.19 -8.34
N ARG A 11 6.98 8.09 -7.08
CA ARG A 11 6.47 7.00 -6.24
C ARG A 11 4.96 7.03 -6.09
N ARG A 12 4.39 8.20 -5.82
CA ARG A 12 2.95 8.30 -5.71
C ARG A 12 2.28 8.06 -7.06
N VAL A 13 2.88 8.60 -8.12
CA VAL A 13 2.36 8.39 -9.45
C VAL A 13 2.40 6.92 -9.79
N GLU A 14 3.46 6.22 -9.42
CA GLU A 14 3.58 4.80 -9.66
C GLU A 14 2.45 4.03 -8.98
N VAL A 15 2.16 4.35 -7.73
CA VAL A 15 1.07 3.70 -7.01
C VAL A 15 -0.27 4.00 -7.66
N LEU A 16 -0.52 5.27 -7.98
CA LEU A 16 -1.81 5.67 -8.54
C LEU A 16 -2.01 5.20 -9.97
N SER A 17 -0.94 4.82 -10.66
CA SER A 17 -1.06 4.32 -12.02
C SER A 17 -1.42 2.85 -12.08
N GLN A 18 -1.44 2.16 -10.95
CA GLN A 18 -1.82 0.76 -10.93
C GLN A 18 -3.31 0.64 -11.26
N ARG A 19 -3.66 -0.46 -11.90
CA ARG A 19 -5.03 -0.61 -12.38
C ARG A 19 -6.03 -1.02 -11.34
N THR A 20 -5.66 -1.89 -10.42
CA THR A 20 -6.60 -2.42 -9.46
C THR A 20 -6.29 -1.91 -8.06
N ILE A 21 -7.28 -2.00 -7.20
CA ILE A 21 -7.11 -1.60 -5.80
C ILE A 21 -6.04 -2.45 -5.15
N ARG A 22 -6.04 -3.75 -5.44
CA ARG A 22 -5.03 -4.66 -4.88
C ARG A 22 -3.62 -4.23 -5.30
N GLU A 23 -3.45 -3.92 -6.57
CA GLU A 23 -2.15 -3.48 -7.07
C GLU A 23 -1.70 -2.18 -6.42
N LYS A 24 -2.63 -1.24 -6.26
CA LYS A 24 -2.32 0.02 -5.59
C LYS A 24 -1.89 -0.22 -4.15
N LEU A 25 -2.63 -1.04 -3.43
CA LEU A 25 -2.31 -1.34 -2.05
C LEU A 25 -0.98 -2.06 -1.92
N MET A 26 -0.76 -3.07 -2.74
CA MET A 26 0.50 -3.82 -2.67
C MET A 26 1.68 -2.94 -3.04
N CYS A 27 1.54 -2.13 -4.07
CA CYS A 27 2.61 -1.22 -4.47
C CYS A 27 2.97 -0.28 -3.32
N TYR A 28 1.97 0.29 -2.68
CA TYR A 28 2.20 1.21 -1.57
C TYR A 28 2.81 0.50 -0.37
N PHE A 29 2.28 -0.67 -0.03
CA PHE A 29 2.80 -1.43 1.10
C PHE A 29 4.24 -1.87 0.87
N LEU A 30 4.58 -2.26 -0.35
CA LEU A 30 5.95 -2.64 -0.66
C LEU A 30 6.89 -1.43 -0.53
N GLN A 31 6.43 -0.26 -0.90
CA GLN A 31 7.23 0.95 -0.70
C GLN A 31 7.47 1.21 0.79
N LEU A 32 6.44 1.05 1.61
CA LEU A 32 6.58 1.24 3.04
C LEU A 32 7.49 0.19 3.67
N ALA A 33 7.36 -1.05 3.22
CA ALA A 33 8.21 -2.14 3.71
C ALA A 33 9.67 -1.88 3.35
N GLY A 34 9.91 -1.44 2.13
CA GLY A 34 11.25 -1.11 1.70
C GLY A 34 11.85 0.04 2.51
N HIS A 35 11.03 1.03 2.81
CA HIS A 35 11.48 2.17 3.59
C HIS A 35 11.77 1.77 5.04
N ALA A 36 10.99 0.88 5.60
CA ALA A 36 11.19 0.38 6.95
C ALA A 36 12.24 -0.73 7.01
N ASP A 37 12.65 -1.22 5.88
CA ASP A 37 13.59 -2.33 5.76
C ASP A 37 13.06 -3.55 6.53
N SER A 38 11.76 -3.78 6.42
CA SER A 38 11.08 -4.84 7.16
C SER A 38 9.74 -5.12 6.51
N PRO A 39 9.26 -6.37 6.54
CA PRO A 39 7.93 -6.67 6.02
C PRO A 39 6.82 -6.20 6.95
N SER A 40 7.18 -5.74 8.16
CA SER A 40 6.23 -5.19 9.10
C SER A 40 6.44 -3.70 9.22
N PHE A 41 5.36 -2.93 9.19
CA PHE A 41 5.46 -1.48 9.32
C PHE A 41 4.14 -0.91 9.82
N SER A 42 4.17 0.33 10.26
CA SER A 42 2.96 1.03 10.68
C SER A 42 2.56 2.00 9.59
N LEU A 43 1.26 2.09 9.33
CA LEU A 43 0.75 3.06 8.38
C LEU A 43 0.86 4.45 8.99
N PRO A 44 1.28 5.45 8.22
CA PRO A 44 1.43 6.81 8.74
C PRO A 44 0.11 7.53 8.95
N PHE A 45 -1.00 6.94 8.52
CA PHE A 45 -2.31 7.56 8.66
C PHE A 45 -3.37 6.48 8.82
N THR A 46 -4.61 6.93 9.07
CA THR A 46 -5.73 6.01 9.27
C THR A 46 -6.14 5.37 7.96
N MET A 47 -7.02 4.37 8.04
CA MET A 47 -7.52 3.71 6.83
C MET A 47 -8.32 4.67 5.95
N VAL A 48 -9.04 5.62 6.57
CA VAL A 48 -9.78 6.62 5.80
C VAL A 48 -8.81 7.47 4.98
N ASP A 49 -7.74 7.92 5.63
CA ASP A 49 -6.74 8.73 4.96
C ASP A 49 -5.99 7.94 3.91
N LEU A 50 -5.80 6.65 4.13
CA LEU A 50 -5.14 5.80 3.15
C LEU A 50 -5.96 5.71 1.88
N ALA A 51 -7.28 5.52 1.99
CA ALA A 51 -8.15 5.46 0.83
C ALA A 51 -8.08 6.76 0.04
N ASP A 52 -8.08 7.88 0.76
CA ASP A 52 -7.97 9.19 0.15
C ASP A 52 -6.63 9.34 -0.57
N TYR A 53 -5.56 8.96 0.09
CA TYR A 53 -4.22 9.06 -0.48
C TYR A 53 -4.10 8.24 -1.77
N LEU A 54 -4.72 7.07 -1.80
CA LEU A 54 -4.67 6.18 -2.96
C LEU A 54 -5.76 6.48 -3.98
N SER A 55 -6.64 7.43 -3.67
CA SER A 55 -7.74 7.82 -4.56
C SER A 55 -8.65 6.63 -4.88
N ILE A 56 -9.01 5.85 -3.86
CA ILE A 56 -9.89 4.71 -4.04
C ILE A 56 -11.02 4.79 -3.04
N ASP A 57 -12.12 4.10 -3.36
CA ASP A 57 -13.27 4.05 -2.48
C ASP A 57 -12.93 3.26 -1.21
N ARG A 58 -13.26 3.82 -0.07
CA ARG A 58 -12.92 3.21 1.21
C ARG A 58 -13.56 1.83 1.38
N SER A 59 -14.82 1.68 0.97
CA SER A 59 -15.51 0.40 1.08
C SER A 59 -14.84 -0.66 0.21
N ALA A 60 -14.50 -0.27 -1.01
CA ALA A 60 -13.81 -1.17 -1.93
C ALA A 60 -12.43 -1.56 -1.39
N MET A 61 -11.74 -0.59 -0.80
CA MET A 61 -10.44 -0.84 -0.21
C MET A 61 -10.55 -1.84 0.94
N THR A 62 -11.54 -1.63 1.81
CA THR A 62 -11.76 -2.52 2.95
C THR A 62 -12.05 -3.94 2.50
N ARG A 63 -12.86 -4.09 1.47
CA ARG A 63 -13.18 -5.42 0.93
C ARG A 63 -11.93 -6.09 0.37
N GLU A 64 -11.12 -5.33 -0.35
CA GLU A 64 -9.92 -5.90 -0.95
C GLU A 64 -8.90 -6.28 0.12
N LEU A 65 -8.77 -5.45 1.15
CA LEU A 65 -7.88 -5.78 2.27
C LEU A 65 -8.35 -7.08 2.97
N GLY A 66 -9.66 -7.25 3.09
CA GLY A 66 -10.21 -8.48 3.65
C GLY A 66 -9.85 -9.70 2.82
N ARG A 67 -9.91 -9.57 1.49
CA ARG A 67 -9.51 -10.65 0.61
C ARG A 67 -8.03 -10.97 0.73
N MET A 68 -7.20 -9.93 0.78
CA MET A 68 -5.77 -10.11 0.90
C MET A 68 -5.39 -10.79 2.20
N LYS A 69 -6.10 -10.47 3.29
CA LYS A 69 -5.89 -11.15 4.56
C LYS A 69 -6.29 -12.62 4.46
N LYS A 70 -7.40 -12.89 3.79
CA LYS A 70 -7.87 -14.25 3.62
C LYS A 70 -6.90 -15.09 2.81
N GLU A 71 -6.26 -14.48 1.84
CA GLU A 71 -5.29 -15.16 0.99
C GLU A 71 -3.91 -15.23 1.64
N HIS A 72 -3.80 -14.75 2.87
CA HIS A 72 -2.53 -14.74 3.61
C HIS A 72 -1.44 -13.94 2.92
N LEU A 73 -1.83 -12.89 2.21
CA LEU A 73 -0.86 -11.98 1.61
C LEU A 73 -0.39 -10.94 2.62
N ILE A 74 -1.29 -10.53 3.51
CA ILE A 74 -0.99 -9.52 4.51
C ILE A 74 -1.71 -9.83 5.81
N GLU A 75 -1.25 -9.16 6.87
CA GLU A 75 -1.95 -9.21 8.13
C GLU A 75 -2.01 -7.77 8.62
N ILE A 76 -3.15 -7.35 9.15
CA ILE A 76 -3.33 -5.98 9.62
C ILE A 76 -3.87 -5.99 11.04
N ASP A 77 -3.24 -5.19 11.92
CA ASP A 77 -3.71 -5.00 13.27
C ASP A 77 -3.70 -3.50 13.50
N LYS A 78 -4.88 -2.89 13.46
CA LYS A 78 -5.06 -1.44 13.53
C LYS A 78 -4.29 -0.79 12.38
N ARG A 79 -3.19 -0.10 12.63
CA ARG A 79 -2.41 0.50 11.56
C ARG A 79 -1.12 -0.25 11.28
N ARG A 80 -0.93 -1.38 11.94
CA ARG A 80 0.26 -2.17 11.74
C ARG A 80 0.00 -3.19 10.64
N VAL A 81 0.86 -3.23 9.67
CA VAL A 81 0.71 -4.12 8.53
C VAL A 81 1.92 -5.03 8.44
N HIS A 82 1.68 -6.30 8.16
CA HIS A 82 2.74 -7.27 7.94
C HIS A 82 2.51 -7.93 6.59
N LEU A 83 3.54 -7.95 5.76
CA LEU A 83 3.46 -8.59 4.45
C LEU A 83 4.07 -9.98 4.54
N PHE A 84 3.35 -10.97 3.99
CA PHE A 84 3.87 -12.33 3.92
C PHE A 84 4.48 -12.52 2.53
N LEU A 85 5.72 -12.18 2.40
CA LEU A 85 6.43 -12.22 1.12
C LEU A 85 7.29 -13.47 0.98
#